data_4586b0a2a47f363cbb5b078b27430490
#
_entry.id   4586b0a2a47f363cbb5b078b27430490
#
_cell.length_a   1.000
_cell.length_b   1.000
_cell.length_c   1.000
_cell.angle_alpha   90.00
_cell.angle_beta   90.00
_cell.angle_gamma   90.00
#
_symmetry.space_group_name_H-M   'P 1'
#
loop_
_entity.id
_entity.type
_entity.pdbx_description
1 polymer ?
#
loop_
_entity_poly.entity_id
_entity_poly.type
_entity_poly.pdbx_seq_one_letter_code
_entity_poly.pdbx_strand_id
1 'polypeptide(L)'
;HTHTHTHTHLFHIKPEGIMTIVLPHGVLFRGGEEGQIRKNLIENNHIDTIIGLPANIFFGTGIPTIIIVLKQKRENTDTLIIDASKGFIKGGKNNKLRASDIKRIVDAVMNRESIDKFSRLVSREEIRSNDYNLNIPRYVDSSEPAETWDIYASMFGGIPMIEIDGLEEYWKAFPNLKSALFTNSDIPYVELAKEDIKNTIKNHTDIKTFENAFKDAFADFHLYLKEEWIEKMEHVEISKSENVISENIFKRLDQVPLIDKYEAYQILDDEWGKIAVDLEIIQTEGFAATKKVDPNLVTKKKDGKEQEIQDGWIGRVIPFELVQKELLSDRYKELRKKEARLAEIPSL
;
A
#
# COMPACT_ATOMS: atom_id res chain seq x y z
N HIS A 1 -12.61 22.60 -23.67
CA HIS A 1 -11.28 22.49 -24.30
C HIS A 1 -10.53 21.19 -23.95
N THR A 2 -10.59 20.67 -22.74
CA THR A 2 -9.81 19.48 -22.33
C THR A 2 -10.27 18.18 -23.01
N HIS A 3 -11.54 18.07 -23.39
CA HIS A 3 -12.13 16.83 -23.91
C HIS A 3 -11.90 16.60 -25.42
N THR A 4 -11.79 17.66 -26.18
CA THR A 4 -11.45 17.57 -27.62
C THR A 4 -10.05 16.95 -27.79
N HIS A 5 -9.14 17.24 -26.89
CA HIS A 5 -7.79 16.68 -26.89
C HIS A 5 -7.75 15.15 -26.65
N THR A 6 -8.64 14.60 -25.83
CA THR A 6 -8.65 13.16 -25.55
C THR A 6 -8.93 12.33 -26.80
N HIS A 7 -9.87 12.73 -27.64
CA HIS A 7 -10.16 12.07 -28.92
C HIS A 7 -8.99 12.19 -29.91
N THR A 8 -8.39 13.37 -29.99
CA THR A 8 -7.24 13.61 -30.90
C THR A 8 -6.04 12.77 -30.48
N HIS A 9 -5.76 12.67 -29.18
CA HIS A 9 -4.64 11.89 -28.68
C HIS A 9 -4.86 10.38 -28.84
N LEU A 10 -6.08 9.87 -28.65
CA LEU A 10 -6.39 8.47 -28.88
C LEU A 10 -6.09 8.03 -30.32
N PHE A 11 -6.34 8.93 -31.28
CA PHE A 11 -6.08 8.66 -32.70
C PHE A 11 -4.59 8.48 -33.02
N HIS A 12 -3.71 9.06 -32.21
CA HIS A 12 -2.25 8.96 -32.39
C HIS A 12 -1.61 7.77 -31.64
N ILE A 13 -2.41 7.02 -30.87
CA ILE A 13 -1.90 5.84 -30.16
C ILE A 13 -1.75 4.69 -31.17
N LYS A 14 -0.63 3.96 -31.08
CA LYS A 14 -0.44 2.72 -31.85
C LYS A 14 -1.54 1.69 -31.49
N PRO A 15 -1.85 0.73 -32.39
CA PRO A 15 -2.88 -0.26 -32.13
C PRO A 15 -2.78 -0.99 -30.77
N GLU A 16 -1.56 -1.31 -30.34
CA GLU A 16 -1.26 -1.95 -29.04
C GLU A 16 -0.88 -0.93 -27.95
N GLY A 17 -1.04 0.36 -28.25
CA GLY A 17 -0.65 1.44 -27.35
C GLY A 17 -1.66 1.64 -26.21
N ILE A 18 -1.14 2.13 -25.09
CA ILE A 18 -1.89 2.50 -23.90
C ILE A 18 -1.72 3.99 -23.65
N MET A 19 -2.80 4.65 -23.31
CA MET A 19 -2.81 6.04 -22.86
C MET A 19 -3.43 6.14 -21.47
N THR A 20 -2.77 6.84 -20.59
CA THR A 20 -3.32 7.19 -19.27
C THR A 20 -3.55 8.68 -19.19
N ILE A 21 -4.70 9.09 -18.67
CA ILE A 21 -5.04 10.51 -18.54
C ILE A 21 -5.63 10.77 -17.15
N VAL A 22 -5.15 11.83 -16.49
CA VAL A 22 -5.67 12.30 -15.21
C VAL A 22 -6.73 13.37 -15.46
N LEU A 23 -7.91 13.17 -14.88
CA LEU A 23 -9.05 14.06 -15.07
C LEU A 23 -9.76 14.31 -13.71
N PRO A 24 -10.52 15.43 -13.60
CA PRO A 24 -11.44 15.61 -12.48
C PRO A 24 -12.54 14.54 -12.48
N HIS A 25 -12.91 14.05 -11.30
CA HIS A 25 -13.92 13.01 -11.11
C HIS A 25 -15.26 13.29 -11.84
N GLY A 26 -15.66 14.57 -11.93
CA GLY A 26 -16.90 14.99 -12.58
C GLY A 26 -17.10 14.52 -14.02
N VAL A 27 -16.03 14.25 -14.77
CA VAL A 27 -16.13 13.78 -16.17
C VAL A 27 -16.83 12.40 -16.26
N LEU A 28 -16.88 11.64 -15.20
CA LEU A 28 -17.51 10.32 -15.16
C LEU A 28 -19.04 10.36 -15.21
N PHE A 29 -19.68 11.47 -14.85
CA PHE A 29 -21.14 11.53 -14.71
C PHE A 29 -21.81 12.79 -15.27
N ARG A 30 -21.05 13.85 -15.60
CA ARG A 30 -21.64 15.03 -16.23
C ARG A 30 -22.26 14.68 -17.57
N GLY A 31 -23.39 15.34 -17.89
CA GLY A 31 -24.12 15.20 -19.15
C GLY A 31 -23.52 16.04 -20.28
N GLY A 32 -24.32 16.33 -21.31
CA GLY A 32 -23.93 17.17 -22.45
C GLY A 32 -22.82 16.54 -23.29
N GLU A 33 -21.87 17.33 -23.74
CA GLU A 33 -20.75 16.89 -24.59
C GLU A 33 -19.87 15.85 -23.90
N GLU A 34 -19.62 15.99 -22.59
CA GLU A 34 -18.85 15.01 -21.80
C GLU A 34 -19.52 13.63 -21.81
N GLY A 35 -20.87 13.61 -21.70
CA GLY A 35 -21.66 12.39 -21.77
C GLY A 35 -21.57 11.72 -23.15
N GLN A 36 -21.61 12.48 -24.24
CA GLN A 36 -21.47 11.93 -25.59
C GLN A 36 -20.07 11.35 -25.84
N ILE A 37 -19.03 12.04 -25.40
CA ILE A 37 -17.63 11.55 -25.52
C ILE A 37 -17.48 10.24 -24.75
N ARG A 38 -17.99 10.18 -23.50
CA ARG A 38 -17.93 9.00 -22.66
C ARG A 38 -18.66 7.81 -23.30
N LYS A 39 -19.88 8.06 -23.84
CA LYS A 39 -20.62 7.05 -24.60
C LYS A 39 -19.81 6.54 -25.80
N ASN A 40 -19.26 7.42 -26.61
CA ASN A 40 -18.46 7.02 -27.76
C ASN A 40 -17.24 6.20 -27.38
N LEU A 41 -16.52 6.56 -26.31
CA LEU A 41 -15.36 5.83 -25.83
C LEU A 41 -15.73 4.42 -25.34
N ILE A 42 -16.86 4.25 -24.68
CA ILE A 42 -17.37 2.95 -24.22
C ILE A 42 -17.82 2.10 -25.41
N GLU A 43 -18.63 2.65 -26.32
CA GLU A 43 -19.14 1.91 -27.47
C GLU A 43 -18.03 1.45 -28.42
N ASN A 44 -17.01 2.27 -28.60
CA ASN A 44 -15.84 1.92 -29.40
C ASN A 44 -14.77 1.10 -28.63
N ASN A 45 -15.10 0.66 -27.42
CA ASN A 45 -14.26 -0.21 -26.60
C ASN A 45 -12.88 0.38 -26.23
N HIS A 46 -12.80 1.70 -26.00
CA HIS A 46 -11.53 2.37 -25.71
C HIS A 46 -11.23 2.51 -24.23
N ILE A 47 -12.23 2.59 -23.34
CA ILE A 47 -12.00 2.69 -21.89
C ILE A 47 -11.69 1.32 -21.33
N ASP A 48 -10.45 1.11 -20.89
CA ASP A 48 -10.00 -0.13 -20.29
C ASP A 48 -10.22 -0.14 -18.78
N THR A 49 -9.75 0.90 -18.10
CA THR A 49 -9.79 1.00 -16.64
C THR A 49 -10.07 2.43 -16.20
N ILE A 50 -10.81 2.57 -15.11
CA ILE A 50 -11.04 3.83 -14.40
C ILE A 50 -10.57 3.65 -12.97
N ILE A 51 -9.71 4.56 -12.49
CA ILE A 51 -9.11 4.51 -11.16
C ILE A 51 -9.47 5.80 -10.43
N GLY A 52 -10.22 5.70 -9.35
CA GLY A 52 -10.51 6.81 -8.44
C GLY A 52 -9.35 7.02 -7.48
N LEU A 53 -8.80 8.24 -7.44
CA LEU A 53 -7.71 8.61 -6.56
C LEU A 53 -8.22 9.35 -5.31
N PRO A 54 -7.45 9.37 -4.21
CA PRO A 54 -7.77 10.16 -3.04
C PRO A 54 -7.90 11.65 -3.37
N ALA A 55 -8.75 12.35 -2.63
CA ALA A 55 -8.78 13.81 -2.68
C ALA A 55 -7.44 14.41 -2.21
N ASN A 56 -7.17 15.66 -2.54
CA ASN A 56 -5.93 16.37 -2.16
C ASN A 56 -4.61 15.67 -2.57
N ILE A 57 -4.62 14.87 -3.63
CA ILE A 57 -3.41 14.19 -4.13
C ILE A 57 -2.53 15.16 -4.96
N PHE A 58 -3.15 16.08 -5.69
CA PHE A 58 -2.45 17.04 -6.52
C PHE A 58 -2.32 18.40 -5.85
N PHE A 59 -1.19 19.06 -6.10
CA PHE A 59 -0.94 20.39 -5.58
C PHE A 59 -1.96 21.41 -6.11
N GLY A 60 -2.50 22.23 -5.22
CA GLY A 60 -3.42 23.33 -5.59
C GLY A 60 -4.89 22.94 -5.80
N THR A 61 -5.26 21.67 -5.64
CA THR A 61 -6.67 21.25 -5.72
C THR A 61 -7.04 20.21 -4.67
N GLY A 62 -8.18 20.43 -4.00
CA GLY A 62 -8.77 19.46 -3.07
C GLY A 62 -9.76 18.49 -3.74
N ILE A 63 -9.96 18.62 -5.06
CA ILE A 63 -10.98 17.86 -5.78
C ILE A 63 -10.47 16.43 -6.02
N PRO A 64 -11.29 15.39 -5.80
CA PRO A 64 -10.97 14.02 -6.20
C PRO A 64 -10.70 13.95 -7.70
N THR A 65 -9.67 13.24 -8.07
CA THR A 65 -9.27 13.01 -9.46
C THR A 65 -9.34 11.54 -9.81
N ILE A 66 -9.34 11.26 -11.10
CA ILE A 66 -9.35 9.90 -11.62
C ILE A 66 -8.22 9.72 -12.64
N ILE A 67 -7.81 8.49 -12.84
CA ILE A 67 -7.03 8.07 -14.01
C ILE A 67 -7.94 7.25 -14.91
N ILE A 68 -7.99 7.60 -16.19
CA ILE A 68 -8.62 6.76 -17.21
C ILE A 68 -7.52 6.12 -18.05
N VAL A 69 -7.55 4.80 -18.15
CA VAL A 69 -6.68 4.01 -19.03
C VAL A 69 -7.43 3.74 -20.31
N LEU A 70 -6.89 4.21 -21.41
CA LEU A 70 -7.42 4.06 -22.77
C LEU A 70 -6.52 3.14 -23.58
N LYS A 71 -7.13 2.25 -24.37
CA LYS A 71 -6.47 1.38 -25.33
C LYS A 71 -7.11 1.52 -26.71
N GLN A 72 -6.30 1.49 -27.75
CA GLN A 72 -6.79 1.59 -29.13
C GLN A 72 -7.54 0.30 -29.54
N LYS A 73 -6.99 -0.87 -29.21
CA LYS A 73 -7.60 -2.19 -29.44
C LYS A 73 -7.71 -2.95 -28.14
N ARG A 74 -8.84 -3.59 -27.93
CA ARG A 74 -9.13 -4.46 -26.78
C ARG A 74 -9.94 -5.67 -27.23
N GLU A 75 -9.65 -6.82 -26.66
CA GLU A 75 -10.40 -8.06 -26.89
C GLU A 75 -11.65 -8.13 -26.00
N ASN A 76 -11.49 -7.79 -24.73
CA ASN A 76 -12.59 -7.74 -23.74
C ASN A 76 -13.37 -6.41 -23.84
N THR A 77 -14.65 -6.45 -23.50
CA THR A 77 -15.56 -5.30 -23.58
C THR A 77 -15.94 -4.70 -22.23
N ASP A 78 -15.61 -5.38 -21.14
CA ASP A 78 -15.80 -4.93 -19.77
C ASP A 78 -14.79 -3.83 -19.41
N THR A 79 -15.18 -2.97 -18.51
CA THR A 79 -14.34 -1.90 -17.95
C THR A 79 -14.00 -2.24 -16.50
N LEU A 80 -12.73 -2.19 -16.15
CA LEU A 80 -12.31 -2.31 -14.75
C LEU A 80 -12.49 -0.96 -14.05
N ILE A 81 -13.23 -0.94 -12.95
CA ILE A 81 -13.43 0.24 -12.12
C ILE A 81 -12.77 -0.01 -10.77
N ILE A 82 -11.87 0.88 -10.37
CA ILE A 82 -11.09 0.80 -9.12
C ILE A 82 -11.40 2.03 -8.26
N ASP A 83 -11.73 1.80 -7.00
CA ASP A 83 -11.80 2.83 -5.97
C ASP A 83 -10.56 2.78 -5.07
N ALA A 84 -9.55 3.58 -5.41
CA ALA A 84 -8.36 3.76 -4.58
C ALA A 84 -8.42 5.00 -3.68
N SER A 85 -9.60 5.59 -3.50
CA SER A 85 -9.78 6.85 -2.78
C SER A 85 -9.39 6.80 -1.29
N LYS A 86 -9.34 5.61 -0.70
CA LYS A 86 -9.00 5.39 0.72
C LYS A 86 -7.54 5.05 0.98
N GLY A 87 -6.77 4.65 -0.05
CA GLY A 87 -5.36 4.28 0.06
C GLY A 87 -4.45 5.50 0.00
N PHE A 88 -4.15 6.12 1.14
CA PHE A 88 -3.20 7.25 1.22
C PHE A 88 -2.70 7.49 2.64
N ILE A 89 -1.60 8.24 2.72
CA ILE A 89 -1.11 8.85 3.97
C ILE A 89 -1.16 10.38 3.85
N LYS A 90 -1.26 11.06 4.99
CA LYS A 90 -1.18 12.52 5.03
C LYS A 90 0.27 12.97 4.91
N GLY A 91 0.58 13.73 3.86
CA GLY A 91 1.90 14.31 3.59
C GLY A 91 1.90 15.84 3.75
N GLY A 92 1.63 16.36 4.93
CA GLY A 92 1.49 17.81 5.16
C GLY A 92 0.16 18.33 4.59
N LYS A 93 0.22 19.21 3.58
CA LYS A 93 -0.98 19.79 2.96
C LYS A 93 -1.67 18.85 1.97
N ASN A 94 -0.95 17.90 1.41
CA ASN A 94 -1.44 16.98 0.39
C ASN A 94 -1.43 15.54 0.90
N ASN A 95 -2.34 14.73 0.38
CA ASN A 95 -2.31 13.29 0.55
C ASN A 95 -1.25 12.68 -0.38
N LYS A 96 -0.67 11.54 0.02
CA LYS A 96 0.30 10.79 -0.80
C LYS A 96 -0.11 9.33 -0.88
N LEU A 97 0.00 8.76 -2.07
CA LEU A 97 -0.04 7.31 -2.24
C LEU A 97 1.28 6.72 -1.76
N ARG A 98 1.21 5.64 -1.00
CA ARG A 98 2.36 4.82 -0.64
C ARG A 98 2.72 3.91 -1.82
N ALA A 99 3.89 3.32 -1.79
CA ALA A 99 4.28 2.32 -2.78
C ALA A 99 3.29 1.12 -2.78
N SER A 100 2.84 0.70 -1.60
CA SER A 100 1.81 -0.34 -1.43
C SER A 100 0.48 0.00 -2.09
N ASP A 101 0.02 1.26 -1.97
CA ASP A 101 -1.22 1.72 -2.59
C ASP A 101 -1.10 1.70 -4.13
N ILE A 102 0.05 2.15 -4.66
CA ILE A 102 0.36 2.12 -6.10
C ILE A 102 0.45 0.67 -6.61
N LYS A 103 1.18 -0.19 -5.90
CA LYS A 103 1.32 -1.62 -6.26
C LYS A 103 -0.04 -2.32 -6.33
N ARG A 104 -0.90 -2.09 -5.33
CA ARG A 104 -2.26 -2.66 -5.31
C ARG A 104 -3.09 -2.23 -6.51
N ILE A 105 -3.01 -0.95 -6.89
CA ILE A 105 -3.68 -0.44 -8.10
C ILE A 105 -3.13 -1.12 -9.35
N VAL A 106 -1.80 -1.18 -9.49
CA VAL A 106 -1.13 -1.77 -10.66
C VAL A 106 -1.46 -3.25 -10.79
N ASP A 107 -1.38 -4.02 -9.70
CA ASP A 107 -1.70 -5.44 -9.69
C ASP A 107 -3.17 -5.69 -10.09
N ALA A 108 -4.11 -4.90 -9.55
CA ALA A 108 -5.52 -5.00 -9.93
C ALA A 108 -5.74 -4.69 -11.42
N VAL A 109 -5.03 -3.72 -11.99
CA VAL A 109 -5.09 -3.37 -13.43
C VAL A 109 -4.51 -4.50 -14.28
N MET A 110 -3.33 -5.01 -13.91
CA MET A 110 -2.62 -6.05 -14.68
C MET A 110 -3.37 -7.38 -14.68
N ASN A 111 -3.92 -7.77 -13.53
CA ASN A 111 -4.67 -9.02 -13.36
C ASN A 111 -6.15 -8.87 -13.77
N ARG A 112 -6.65 -7.65 -13.98
CA ARG A 112 -8.07 -7.35 -14.23
C ARG A 112 -8.97 -8.01 -13.18
N GLU A 113 -8.66 -7.81 -11.92
CA GLU A 113 -9.27 -8.53 -10.80
C GLU A 113 -10.40 -7.71 -10.15
N SER A 114 -11.53 -8.39 -9.86
CA SER A 114 -12.57 -7.84 -9.00
C SER A 114 -12.23 -8.17 -7.55
N ILE A 115 -11.98 -7.14 -6.76
CA ILE A 115 -11.62 -7.22 -5.34
C ILE A 115 -12.71 -6.50 -4.55
N ASP A 116 -13.26 -7.15 -3.54
CA ASP A 116 -14.30 -6.56 -2.70
C ASP A 116 -13.89 -5.20 -2.16
N LYS A 117 -14.84 -4.23 -2.18
CA LYS A 117 -14.67 -2.83 -1.76
C LYS A 117 -13.53 -2.05 -2.45
N PHE A 118 -12.86 -2.62 -3.46
CA PHE A 118 -11.73 -1.99 -4.12
C PHE A 118 -11.85 -1.92 -5.65
N SER A 119 -12.20 -3.02 -6.32
CA SER A 119 -12.28 -3.04 -7.78
C SER A 119 -13.37 -3.95 -8.29
N ARG A 120 -13.92 -3.63 -9.48
CA ARG A 120 -14.94 -4.45 -10.12
C ARG A 120 -14.82 -4.40 -11.64
N LEU A 121 -14.93 -5.55 -12.29
CA LEU A 121 -15.15 -5.65 -13.73
C LEU A 121 -16.63 -5.41 -14.02
N VAL A 122 -16.91 -4.39 -14.83
CA VAL A 122 -18.26 -3.95 -15.17
C VAL A 122 -18.51 -4.17 -16.65
N SER A 123 -19.58 -4.90 -16.96
CA SER A 123 -19.94 -5.18 -18.35
C SER A 123 -20.41 -3.91 -19.07
N ARG A 124 -20.26 -3.89 -20.39
CA ARG A 124 -20.77 -2.79 -21.23
C ARG A 124 -22.28 -2.63 -21.10
N GLU A 125 -23.01 -3.73 -20.98
CA GLU A 125 -24.47 -3.76 -20.82
C GLU A 125 -24.90 -3.06 -19.53
N GLU A 126 -24.18 -3.31 -18.44
CA GLU A 126 -24.42 -2.64 -17.16
C GLU A 126 -24.13 -1.13 -17.26
N ILE A 127 -23.05 -0.74 -17.93
CA ILE A 127 -22.73 0.68 -18.17
C ILE A 127 -23.83 1.35 -19.01
N ARG A 128 -24.34 0.69 -20.05
CA ARG A 128 -25.46 1.17 -20.86
C ARG A 128 -26.72 1.36 -20.03
N SER A 129 -27.06 0.39 -19.19
CA SER A 129 -28.25 0.46 -18.32
C SER A 129 -28.18 1.59 -17.28
N ASN A 130 -26.98 2.05 -16.98
CA ASN A 130 -26.69 3.20 -16.12
C ASN A 130 -26.49 4.51 -16.92
N ASP A 131 -27.00 4.62 -18.16
CA ASP A 131 -26.88 5.80 -19.03
C ASP A 131 -25.44 6.29 -19.22
N TYR A 132 -24.49 5.34 -19.30
CA TYR A 132 -23.04 5.61 -19.40
C TYR A 132 -22.50 6.47 -18.25
N ASN A 133 -23.18 6.46 -17.13
CA ASN A 133 -22.69 7.07 -15.90
C ASN A 133 -21.66 6.15 -15.26
N LEU A 134 -20.39 6.61 -15.21
CA LEU A 134 -19.26 5.86 -14.70
C LEU A 134 -18.86 6.28 -13.28
N ASN A 135 -19.77 6.90 -12.52
CA ASN A 135 -19.50 7.28 -11.14
C ASN A 135 -19.13 6.04 -10.31
N ILE A 136 -17.92 6.03 -9.77
CA ILE A 136 -17.29 4.86 -9.14
C ILE A 136 -18.15 4.22 -8.05
N PRO A 137 -18.78 4.97 -7.10
CA PRO A 137 -19.61 4.37 -6.06
C PRO A 137 -20.85 3.60 -6.56
N ARG A 138 -21.22 3.72 -7.84
CA ARG A 138 -22.29 2.90 -8.44
C ARG A 138 -21.87 1.45 -8.65
N TYR A 139 -20.56 1.21 -8.79
CA TYR A 139 -20.01 -0.07 -9.18
C TYR A 139 -19.12 -0.69 -8.09
N VAL A 140 -18.45 0.13 -7.33
CA VAL A 140 -17.59 -0.28 -6.21
C VAL A 140 -18.08 0.43 -4.96
N ASP A 141 -18.71 -0.31 -4.07
CA ASP A 141 -19.12 0.21 -2.76
C ASP A 141 -17.97 0.00 -1.76
N SER A 142 -17.17 1.04 -1.61
CA SER A 142 -16.09 1.10 -0.64
C SER A 142 -16.52 1.67 0.72
N SER A 143 -17.83 1.91 0.91
CA SER A 143 -18.35 2.45 2.19
C SER A 143 -18.11 1.48 3.34
N GLU A 144 -17.80 2.03 4.50
CA GLU A 144 -17.88 1.25 5.74
C GLU A 144 -19.35 1.02 6.10
N PRO A 145 -19.68 -0.17 6.63
CA PRO A 145 -21.01 -0.40 7.18
C PRO A 145 -21.35 0.71 8.17
N ALA A 146 -22.59 1.23 8.09
CA ALA A 146 -23.03 2.22 9.06
C ALA A 146 -22.96 1.60 10.48
N GLU A 147 -22.39 2.33 11.41
CA GLU A 147 -22.43 1.91 12.82
C GLU A 147 -23.90 1.80 13.25
N THR A 148 -24.30 0.63 13.67
CA THR A 148 -25.63 0.37 14.21
C THR A 148 -25.57 0.41 15.73
N TRP A 149 -26.38 1.26 16.33
CA TRP A 149 -26.50 1.31 17.79
C TRP A 149 -27.61 0.36 18.23
N ASP A 150 -27.20 -0.70 18.94
CA ASP A 150 -28.18 -1.57 19.57
C ASP A 150 -28.59 -0.97 20.92
N ILE A 151 -29.83 -0.44 20.96
CA ILE A 151 -30.37 0.23 22.15
C ILE A 151 -30.53 -0.75 23.32
N TYR A 152 -30.93 -2.00 23.03
CA TYR A 152 -31.09 -3.01 24.06
C TYR A 152 -29.75 -3.38 24.71
N ALA A 153 -28.74 -3.66 23.89
CA ALA A 153 -27.39 -3.95 24.39
C ALA A 153 -26.81 -2.78 25.21
N SER A 154 -27.07 -1.54 24.78
CA SER A 154 -26.64 -0.33 25.49
C SER A 154 -27.32 -0.15 26.86
N MET A 155 -28.58 -0.58 27.00
CA MET A 155 -29.36 -0.44 28.23
C MET A 155 -29.22 -1.62 29.19
N PHE A 156 -29.14 -2.83 28.67
CA PHE A 156 -29.23 -4.07 29.46
C PHE A 156 -27.97 -4.91 29.41
N GLY A 157 -26.99 -4.53 28.59
CA GLY A 157 -25.77 -5.30 28.39
C GLY A 157 -25.93 -6.41 27.35
N GLY A 158 -24.88 -7.20 27.17
CA GLY A 158 -24.78 -8.20 26.12
C GLY A 158 -24.16 -7.64 24.83
N ILE A 159 -23.65 -8.52 23.98
CA ILE A 159 -23.09 -8.18 22.67
C ILE A 159 -23.99 -8.75 21.60
N PRO A 160 -24.50 -7.93 20.64
CA PRO A 160 -25.34 -8.44 19.56
C PRO A 160 -24.61 -9.53 18.75
N MET A 161 -25.26 -10.66 18.53
CA MET A 161 -24.68 -11.77 17.78
C MET A 161 -24.33 -11.39 16.35
N ILE A 162 -25.12 -10.47 15.76
CA ILE A 162 -24.87 -9.97 14.39
C ILE A 162 -23.52 -9.24 14.28
N GLU A 163 -23.08 -8.54 15.33
CA GLU A 163 -21.76 -7.89 15.34
C GLU A 163 -20.62 -8.91 15.41
N ILE A 164 -20.83 -9.96 16.22
CA ILE A 164 -19.90 -11.09 16.31
C ILE A 164 -19.81 -11.84 14.97
N ASP A 165 -20.96 -12.09 14.33
CA ASP A 165 -21.02 -12.76 13.04
C ASP A 165 -20.38 -11.92 11.92
N GLY A 166 -20.43 -10.60 12.04
CA GLY A 166 -19.76 -9.67 11.11
C GLY A 166 -18.21 -9.84 11.07
N LEU A 167 -17.61 -10.52 12.05
CA LEU A 167 -16.20 -10.85 12.09
C LEU A 167 -15.87 -12.20 11.40
N GLU A 168 -16.61 -12.55 10.37
CA GLU A 168 -16.57 -13.87 9.72
C GLU A 168 -15.15 -14.25 9.24
N GLU A 169 -14.36 -13.32 8.73
CA GLU A 169 -12.98 -13.58 8.26
C GLU A 169 -12.08 -14.07 9.41
N TYR A 170 -12.26 -13.50 10.61
CA TYR A 170 -11.52 -13.93 11.78
C TYR A 170 -11.97 -15.33 12.25
N TRP A 171 -13.27 -15.62 12.17
CA TRP A 171 -13.78 -16.95 12.55
C TRP A 171 -13.39 -18.04 11.54
N LYS A 172 -13.20 -17.70 10.28
CA LYS A 172 -12.63 -18.61 9.28
C LYS A 172 -11.15 -18.90 9.58
N ALA A 173 -10.39 -17.89 9.96
CA ALA A 173 -8.98 -18.05 10.32
C ALA A 173 -8.76 -18.74 11.67
N PHE A 174 -9.68 -18.52 12.64
CA PHE A 174 -9.62 -19.03 14.02
C PHE A 174 -10.92 -19.73 14.40
N PRO A 175 -11.18 -20.96 13.89
CA PRO A 175 -12.50 -21.60 13.98
C PRO A 175 -13.00 -21.86 15.41
N ASN A 176 -12.07 -22.07 16.36
CA ASN A 176 -12.42 -22.39 17.74
C ASN A 176 -12.39 -21.15 18.66
N LEU A 177 -11.90 -20.01 18.16
CA LEU A 177 -11.72 -18.81 19.00
C LEU A 177 -13.07 -18.20 19.39
N LYS A 178 -14.06 -18.17 18.48
CA LYS A 178 -15.40 -17.62 18.75
C LYS A 178 -16.03 -18.28 19.98
N SER A 179 -16.03 -19.61 20.06
CA SER A 179 -16.61 -20.37 21.18
C SER A 179 -15.80 -20.25 22.47
N ALA A 180 -14.51 -19.91 22.38
CA ALA A 180 -13.67 -19.67 23.56
C ALA A 180 -13.88 -18.28 24.17
N LEU A 181 -14.36 -17.31 23.35
CA LEU A 181 -14.58 -15.92 23.77
C LEU A 181 -16.01 -15.62 24.21
N PHE A 182 -17.00 -16.26 23.58
CA PHE A 182 -18.42 -15.93 23.75
C PHE A 182 -19.21 -17.13 24.22
N THR A 183 -20.21 -16.88 25.08
CA THR A 183 -21.16 -17.89 25.52
C THR A 183 -22.19 -18.15 24.41
N ASN A 184 -22.61 -19.42 24.27
CA ASN A 184 -23.78 -19.72 23.47
C ASN A 184 -25.03 -19.24 24.18
N SER A 185 -25.93 -18.55 23.48
CA SER A 185 -27.18 -18.04 24.00
C SER A 185 -28.31 -18.32 23.00
N ASP A 186 -29.49 -18.63 23.52
CA ASP A 186 -30.72 -18.76 22.70
C ASP A 186 -31.34 -17.40 22.34
N ILE A 187 -30.78 -16.32 22.87
CA ILE A 187 -31.18 -14.95 22.57
C ILE A 187 -30.17 -14.30 21.62
N PRO A 188 -30.56 -13.24 20.88
CA PRO A 188 -29.66 -12.60 19.89
C PRO A 188 -28.49 -11.82 20.50
N TYR A 189 -28.22 -11.98 21.78
CA TYR A 189 -27.11 -11.37 22.52
C TYR A 189 -26.27 -12.44 23.20
N VAL A 190 -24.96 -12.27 23.14
CA VAL A 190 -24.00 -13.15 23.82
C VAL A 190 -23.26 -12.38 24.91
N GLU A 191 -22.73 -13.12 25.86
CA GLU A 191 -21.86 -12.59 26.88
C GLU A 191 -20.43 -13.11 26.70
N LEU A 192 -19.49 -12.45 27.35
CA LEU A 192 -18.11 -12.92 27.37
C LEU A 192 -17.99 -14.17 28.20
N ALA A 193 -17.40 -15.22 27.66
CA ALA A 193 -17.12 -16.46 28.37
C ALA A 193 -16.00 -16.30 29.40
N LYS A 194 -15.15 -15.27 29.29
CA LYS A 194 -14.03 -14.97 30.18
C LYS A 194 -13.81 -13.46 30.29
N GLU A 195 -13.40 -13.02 31.48
CA GLU A 195 -13.12 -11.60 31.76
C GLU A 195 -11.87 -11.08 31.01
N ASP A 196 -10.79 -11.87 30.94
CA ASP A 196 -9.55 -11.50 30.27
C ASP A 196 -9.51 -12.00 28.81
N ILE A 197 -10.15 -11.26 27.94
CA ILE A 197 -10.21 -11.54 26.50
C ILE A 197 -8.82 -11.53 25.87
N LYS A 198 -7.99 -10.53 26.18
CA LYS A 198 -6.66 -10.36 25.58
C LYS A 198 -5.77 -11.57 25.86
N ASN A 199 -5.76 -12.04 27.09
CA ASN A 199 -4.97 -13.20 27.47
C ASN A 199 -5.54 -14.50 26.88
N THR A 200 -6.87 -14.60 26.78
CA THR A 200 -7.53 -15.73 26.12
C THR A 200 -7.15 -15.80 24.64
N ILE A 201 -7.21 -14.71 23.91
CA ILE A 201 -6.79 -14.64 22.50
C ILE A 201 -5.31 -15.01 22.37
N LYS A 202 -4.42 -14.32 23.10
CA LYS A 202 -2.97 -14.52 23.02
C LYS A 202 -2.53 -15.97 23.27
N ASN A 203 -3.24 -16.69 24.14
CA ASN A 203 -2.89 -18.06 24.50
C ASN A 203 -3.71 -19.12 23.74
N HIS A 204 -4.63 -18.71 22.87
CA HIS A 204 -5.48 -19.64 22.13
C HIS A 204 -4.67 -20.48 21.13
N THR A 205 -5.06 -21.74 20.97
CA THR A 205 -4.36 -22.69 20.08
C THR A 205 -4.37 -22.22 18.63
N ASP A 206 -5.51 -21.73 18.13
CA ASP A 206 -5.63 -21.25 16.76
C ASP A 206 -4.68 -20.06 16.49
N ILE A 207 -4.53 -19.15 17.47
CA ILE A 207 -3.60 -18.02 17.36
C ILE A 207 -2.14 -18.50 17.33
N LYS A 208 -1.78 -19.45 18.19
CA LYS A 208 -0.43 -20.04 18.17
C LYS A 208 -0.14 -20.77 16.87
N THR A 209 -1.13 -21.47 16.32
CA THR A 209 -1.01 -22.14 15.02
C THR A 209 -0.76 -21.11 13.92
N PHE A 210 -1.51 -20.01 13.93
CA PHE A 210 -1.32 -18.91 12.98
C PHE A 210 0.07 -18.27 13.12
N GLU A 211 0.52 -17.97 14.35
CA GLU A 211 1.86 -17.42 14.58
C GLU A 211 2.97 -18.36 14.07
N ASN A 212 2.80 -19.67 14.26
CA ASN A 212 3.76 -20.66 13.77
C ASN A 212 3.73 -20.74 12.24
N ALA A 213 2.54 -20.76 11.62
CA ALA A 213 2.41 -20.75 10.16
C ALA A 213 3.10 -19.52 9.55
N PHE A 214 2.95 -18.33 10.17
CA PHE A 214 3.66 -17.12 9.71
C PHE A 214 5.18 -17.27 9.88
N LYS A 215 5.66 -17.77 11.02
CA LYS A 215 7.11 -17.99 11.25
C LYS A 215 7.67 -19.00 10.25
N ASP A 216 6.96 -20.08 9.99
CA ASP A 216 7.39 -21.15 9.08
C ASP A 216 7.45 -20.63 7.63
N ALA A 217 6.46 -19.80 7.23
CA ALA A 217 6.44 -19.19 5.90
C ALA A 217 7.68 -18.32 5.62
N PHE A 218 8.28 -17.72 6.65
CA PHE A 218 9.45 -16.85 6.54
C PHE A 218 10.74 -17.43 7.13
N ALA A 219 10.75 -18.72 7.54
CA ALA A 219 11.89 -19.31 8.22
C ALA A 219 13.21 -19.25 7.44
N ASP A 220 13.16 -19.43 6.11
CA ASP A 220 14.29 -19.39 5.19
C ASP A 220 14.42 -18.05 4.42
N PHE A 221 13.54 -17.07 4.68
CA PHE A 221 13.49 -15.84 3.90
C PHE A 221 14.80 -15.04 3.99
N HIS A 222 15.44 -15.04 5.14
CA HIS A 222 16.75 -14.39 5.32
C HIS A 222 17.85 -15.04 4.46
N LEU A 223 17.81 -16.35 4.21
CA LEU A 223 18.74 -17.04 3.31
C LEU A 223 18.47 -16.68 1.86
N TYR A 224 17.19 -16.59 1.49
CA TYR A 224 16.77 -16.12 0.18
C TYR A 224 17.24 -14.69 -0.11
N LEU A 225 17.03 -13.75 0.83
CA LEU A 225 17.53 -12.37 0.69
C LEU A 225 19.06 -12.31 0.62
N LYS A 226 19.76 -13.14 1.40
CA LYS A 226 21.22 -13.22 1.33
C LYS A 226 21.69 -13.65 -0.06
N GLU A 227 21.07 -14.66 -0.65
CA GLU A 227 21.40 -15.10 -2.01
C GLU A 227 21.14 -13.99 -3.03
N GLU A 228 19.94 -13.40 -3.02
CA GLU A 228 19.51 -12.41 -4.02
C GLU A 228 20.30 -11.09 -3.93
N TRP A 229 20.58 -10.60 -2.73
CA TRP A 229 21.10 -9.26 -2.53
C TRP A 229 22.57 -9.20 -2.13
N ILE A 230 23.11 -10.25 -1.50
CA ILE A 230 24.51 -10.28 -1.07
C ILE A 230 25.36 -11.10 -2.03
N GLU A 231 24.96 -12.34 -2.31
CA GLU A 231 25.77 -13.22 -3.17
C GLU A 231 25.71 -12.81 -4.65
N LYS A 232 24.57 -12.23 -5.09
CA LYS A 232 24.37 -11.74 -6.46
C LYS A 232 24.53 -10.23 -6.61
N MET A 233 25.04 -9.50 -5.60
CA MET A 233 25.01 -8.03 -5.55
C MET A 233 25.59 -7.33 -6.80
N GLU A 234 26.60 -7.92 -7.44
CA GLU A 234 27.22 -7.33 -8.64
C GLU A 234 26.40 -7.51 -9.92
N HIS A 235 25.39 -8.40 -9.89
CA HIS A 235 24.63 -8.80 -11.09
C HIS A 235 23.12 -8.67 -10.94
N VAL A 236 22.63 -8.26 -9.77
CA VAL A 236 21.19 -8.10 -9.53
C VAL A 236 20.61 -7.01 -10.43
N GLU A 237 19.50 -7.30 -11.11
CA GLU A 237 18.77 -6.29 -11.87
C GLU A 237 17.97 -5.39 -10.91
N ILE A 238 18.55 -4.25 -10.50
CA ILE A 238 18.00 -3.36 -9.48
C ILE A 238 16.56 -2.97 -9.80
N SER A 239 16.25 -2.64 -11.06
CA SER A 239 14.91 -2.25 -11.50
C SER A 239 13.85 -3.35 -11.40
N LYS A 240 14.23 -4.61 -11.31
CA LYS A 240 13.33 -5.77 -11.22
C LYS A 240 13.35 -6.45 -9.85
N SER A 241 14.43 -6.26 -9.10
CA SER A 241 14.66 -7.00 -7.85
C SER A 241 13.55 -6.80 -6.84
N GLU A 242 13.08 -5.58 -6.67
CA GLU A 242 11.97 -5.28 -5.76
C GLU A 242 10.71 -6.06 -6.13
N ASN A 243 10.35 -6.13 -7.41
CA ASN A 243 9.21 -6.90 -7.86
C ASN A 243 9.38 -8.39 -7.62
N VAL A 244 10.56 -8.95 -7.90
CA VAL A 244 10.87 -10.38 -7.67
C VAL A 244 10.74 -10.73 -6.18
N ILE A 245 11.29 -9.88 -5.29
CA ILE A 245 11.16 -10.12 -3.85
C ILE A 245 9.71 -9.96 -3.38
N SER A 246 8.98 -8.97 -3.91
CA SER A 246 7.57 -8.77 -3.56
C SER A 246 6.69 -9.97 -3.94
N GLU A 247 6.91 -10.56 -5.11
CA GLU A 247 6.22 -11.78 -5.55
C GLU A 247 6.54 -12.97 -4.63
N ASN A 248 7.79 -13.09 -4.19
CA ASN A 248 8.19 -14.12 -3.22
C ASN A 248 7.48 -13.92 -1.86
N ILE A 249 7.42 -12.68 -1.35
CA ILE A 249 6.68 -12.34 -0.13
C ILE A 249 5.19 -12.69 -0.29
N PHE A 250 4.57 -12.30 -1.40
CA PHE A 250 3.15 -12.57 -1.66
C PHE A 250 2.85 -14.06 -1.67
N LYS A 251 3.69 -14.84 -2.36
CA LYS A 251 3.57 -16.31 -2.40
C LYS A 251 3.69 -16.95 -1.01
N ARG A 252 4.56 -16.43 -0.14
CA ARG A 252 4.70 -16.91 1.24
C ARG A 252 3.46 -16.59 2.07
N LEU A 253 2.83 -15.46 1.82
CA LEU A 253 1.64 -15.02 2.53
C LEU A 253 0.33 -15.64 2.02
N ASP A 254 0.31 -16.28 0.85
CA ASP A 254 -0.90 -16.89 0.27
C ASP A 254 -1.59 -17.91 1.22
N GLN A 255 -0.82 -18.55 2.09
CA GLN A 255 -1.33 -19.53 3.06
C GLN A 255 -1.50 -18.96 4.47
N VAL A 256 -1.24 -17.66 4.66
CA VAL A 256 -1.35 -17.00 5.97
C VAL A 256 -2.50 -15.99 5.89
N PRO A 257 -3.70 -16.33 6.40
CA PRO A 257 -4.86 -15.45 6.31
C PRO A 257 -4.65 -14.17 7.14
N LEU A 258 -5.48 -13.16 6.92
CA LEU A 258 -5.52 -11.90 7.67
C LEU A 258 -4.27 -11.02 7.59
N ILE A 259 -3.25 -11.41 6.84
CA ILE A 259 -2.08 -10.57 6.60
C ILE A 259 -2.27 -9.83 5.27
N ASP A 260 -2.26 -8.51 5.33
CA ASP A 260 -2.27 -7.69 4.10
C ASP A 260 -0.89 -7.75 3.43
N LYS A 261 -0.83 -8.42 2.28
CA LYS A 261 0.40 -8.57 1.50
C LYS A 261 0.98 -7.21 1.02
N TYR A 262 0.14 -6.20 0.85
CA TYR A 262 0.58 -4.87 0.43
C TYR A 262 1.21 -4.09 1.58
N GLU A 263 0.77 -4.28 2.82
CA GLU A 263 1.48 -3.72 3.98
C GLU A 263 2.86 -4.41 4.16
N ALA A 264 2.95 -5.72 3.90
CA ALA A 264 4.25 -6.40 3.86
C ALA A 264 5.15 -5.86 2.74
N TYR A 265 4.58 -5.57 1.56
CA TYR A 265 5.31 -4.92 0.47
C TYR A 265 5.80 -3.51 0.85
N GLN A 266 5.02 -2.72 1.59
CA GLN A 266 5.47 -1.40 2.03
C GLN A 266 6.74 -1.49 2.89
N ILE A 267 6.83 -2.49 3.76
CA ILE A 267 8.05 -2.73 4.56
C ILE A 267 9.25 -3.03 3.64
N LEU A 268 9.03 -3.82 2.59
CA LEU A 268 10.05 -4.10 1.59
C LEU A 268 10.49 -2.81 0.87
N ASP A 269 9.55 -2.00 0.36
CA ASP A 269 9.82 -0.76 -0.36
C ASP A 269 10.62 0.24 0.49
N ASP A 270 10.22 0.41 1.76
CA ASP A 270 10.89 1.31 2.71
C ASP A 270 12.37 0.92 2.95
N GLU A 271 12.70 -0.36 2.90
CA GLU A 271 14.07 -0.84 3.05
C GLU A 271 14.79 -0.96 1.70
N TRP A 272 14.09 -1.32 0.63
CA TRP A 272 14.66 -1.47 -0.69
C TRP A 272 15.30 -0.20 -1.22
N GLY A 273 14.66 0.97 -1.03
CA GLY A 273 15.19 2.24 -1.47
C GLY A 273 16.59 2.56 -0.89
N LYS A 274 16.89 2.09 0.30
CA LYS A 274 18.21 2.24 0.94
C LYS A 274 19.23 1.28 0.33
N ILE A 275 18.84 0.05 0.08
CA ILE A 275 19.70 -1.02 -0.44
C ILE A 275 20.01 -0.80 -1.93
N ALA A 276 19.01 -0.37 -2.71
CA ALA A 276 19.14 -0.14 -4.15
C ALA A 276 20.25 0.87 -4.49
N VAL A 277 20.34 1.95 -3.73
CA VAL A 277 21.39 2.98 -3.91
C VAL A 277 22.78 2.38 -3.67
N ASP A 278 22.96 1.60 -2.62
CA ASP A 278 24.23 0.96 -2.31
C ASP A 278 24.63 -0.07 -3.38
N LEU A 279 23.67 -0.85 -3.87
CA LEU A 279 23.89 -1.80 -4.97
C LEU A 279 24.28 -1.09 -6.27
N GLU A 280 23.64 0.02 -6.60
CA GLU A 280 23.95 0.83 -7.78
C GLU A 280 25.38 1.38 -7.71
N ILE A 281 25.81 1.87 -6.54
CA ILE A 281 27.18 2.32 -6.31
C ILE A 281 28.18 1.17 -6.49
N ILE A 282 27.91 0.00 -5.91
CA ILE A 282 28.79 -1.18 -6.02
C ILE A 282 28.87 -1.65 -7.48
N GLN A 283 27.76 -1.69 -8.21
CA GLN A 283 27.75 -2.09 -9.62
C GLN A 283 28.50 -1.10 -10.53
N THR A 284 28.41 0.19 -10.22
CA THR A 284 29.05 1.25 -11.04
C THR A 284 30.52 1.42 -10.73
N GLU A 285 30.92 1.35 -9.45
CA GLU A 285 32.29 1.68 -9.00
C GLU A 285 33.11 0.46 -8.52
N GLY A 286 32.44 -0.71 -8.46
CA GLY A 286 33.01 -1.92 -7.89
C GLY A 286 33.00 -1.93 -6.35
N PHE A 287 33.29 -3.09 -5.78
CA PHE A 287 33.29 -3.29 -4.31
C PHE A 287 34.29 -2.36 -3.56
N ALA A 288 35.27 -1.77 -4.26
CA ALA A 288 36.16 -0.76 -3.69
C ALA A 288 35.45 0.52 -3.21
N ALA A 289 34.19 0.79 -3.69
CA ALA A 289 33.39 1.89 -3.22
C ALA A 289 33.06 1.81 -1.72
N THR A 290 32.98 0.61 -1.16
CA THR A 290 32.76 0.37 0.28
C THR A 290 33.83 0.96 1.18
N LYS A 291 35.04 1.23 0.63
CA LYS A 291 36.18 1.81 1.35
C LYS A 291 36.27 3.33 1.22
N LYS A 292 35.36 3.95 0.46
CA LYS A 292 35.33 5.40 0.23
C LYS A 292 34.43 6.11 1.23
N VAL A 293 34.71 7.40 1.39
CA VAL A 293 33.90 8.33 2.21
C VAL A 293 33.51 9.55 1.38
N ASP A 294 32.35 10.08 1.67
CA ASP A 294 31.82 11.29 1.04
C ASP A 294 31.63 12.42 2.08
N PRO A 295 31.67 13.70 1.66
CA PRO A 295 31.30 14.80 2.52
C PRO A 295 29.85 14.67 3.00
N ASN A 296 29.62 14.79 4.30
CA ASN A 296 28.27 14.87 4.84
C ASN A 296 27.72 16.28 4.64
N LEU A 297 26.85 16.48 3.65
CA LEU A 297 26.24 17.77 3.36
C LEU A 297 24.93 17.89 4.15
N VAL A 298 24.82 18.88 5.03
CA VAL A 298 23.62 19.17 5.81
C VAL A 298 23.11 20.58 5.49
N THR A 299 21.79 20.70 5.35
CA THR A 299 21.17 22.01 5.14
C THR A 299 20.98 22.72 6.47
N LYS A 300 21.66 23.83 6.69
CA LYS A 300 21.47 24.70 7.86
C LYS A 300 20.91 26.05 7.42
N LYS A 301 19.98 26.62 8.22
CA LYS A 301 19.50 27.99 8.01
C LYS A 301 20.53 28.96 8.57
N LYS A 302 21.11 29.81 7.70
CA LYS A 302 21.98 30.90 8.06
C LYS A 302 21.41 32.20 7.45
N ASP A 303 21.16 33.22 8.27
CA ASP A 303 20.60 34.52 7.84
C ASP A 303 19.29 34.40 7.05
N GLY A 304 18.40 33.43 7.45
CA GLY A 304 17.11 33.20 6.79
C GLY A 304 17.17 32.45 5.45
N LYS A 305 18.36 32.09 4.98
CA LYS A 305 18.58 31.31 3.77
C LYS A 305 19.06 29.89 4.12
N GLU A 306 18.57 28.92 3.38
CA GLU A 306 19.06 27.54 3.45
C GLU A 306 20.41 27.46 2.72
N GLN A 307 21.43 26.98 3.40
CA GLN A 307 22.76 26.72 2.84
C GLN A 307 23.18 25.30 3.15
N GLU A 308 23.71 24.61 2.15
CA GLU A 308 24.39 23.33 2.36
C GLU A 308 25.79 23.58 2.91
N ILE A 309 26.07 22.97 4.05
CA ILE A 309 27.39 23.00 4.67
C ILE A 309 27.87 21.58 4.93
N GLN A 310 29.17 21.37 4.80
CA GLN A 310 29.77 20.09 5.15
C GLN A 310 29.82 19.95 6.69
N ASP A 311 29.20 18.88 7.20
CA ASP A 311 29.21 18.51 8.62
C ASP A 311 29.86 17.11 8.78
N GLY A 312 31.18 17.08 8.62
CA GLY A 312 31.97 15.85 8.68
C GLY A 312 31.91 15.02 7.39
N TRP A 313 32.05 13.71 7.57
CA TRP A 313 32.15 12.71 6.51
C TRP A 313 31.18 11.57 6.78
N ILE A 314 30.66 10.95 5.73
CA ILE A 314 29.87 9.73 5.79
C ILE A 314 30.56 8.62 4.97
N GLY A 315 30.33 7.38 5.33
CA GLY A 315 30.73 6.27 4.48
C GLY A 315 29.89 6.26 3.20
N ARG A 316 30.53 6.04 2.06
CA ARG A 316 29.85 6.04 0.75
C ARG A 316 28.82 4.92 0.64
N VAL A 317 29.12 3.75 1.17
CA VAL A 317 28.23 2.59 1.26
C VAL A 317 28.10 2.12 2.71
N ILE A 318 29.22 1.98 3.43
CA ILE A 318 29.20 1.46 4.80
C ILE A 318 29.06 2.61 5.80
N PRO A 319 27.95 2.68 6.58
CA PRO A 319 27.75 3.72 7.59
C PRO A 319 28.87 3.70 8.66
N PHE A 320 29.39 4.87 9.03
CA PHE A 320 30.42 4.96 10.08
C PHE A 320 29.98 4.38 11.42
N GLU A 321 28.69 4.51 11.75
CA GLU A 321 28.16 3.94 12.97
C GLU A 321 28.34 2.42 13.04
N LEU A 322 28.12 1.72 11.91
CA LEU A 322 28.37 0.28 11.81
C LEU A 322 29.84 -0.04 12.02
N VAL A 323 30.73 0.71 11.36
CA VAL A 323 32.19 0.54 11.50
C VAL A 323 32.64 0.77 12.94
N GLN A 324 32.13 1.82 13.58
CA GLN A 324 32.43 2.14 14.98
C GLN A 324 31.93 1.06 15.94
N LYS A 325 30.73 0.55 15.70
CA LYS A 325 30.12 -0.50 16.54
C LYS A 325 30.90 -1.81 16.45
N GLU A 326 31.33 -2.20 15.26
CA GLU A 326 32.04 -3.47 15.05
C GLU A 326 33.51 -3.39 15.42
N LEU A 327 34.23 -2.31 15.03
CA LEU A 327 35.67 -2.20 15.23
C LEU A 327 36.07 -1.47 16.52
N LEU A 328 35.19 -0.65 17.10
CA LEU A 328 35.44 0.18 18.28
C LEU A 328 34.34 0.02 19.33
N SER A 329 33.83 -1.19 19.53
CA SER A 329 32.61 -1.46 20.31
C SER A 329 32.61 -0.83 21.70
N ASP A 330 33.71 -0.88 22.43
CA ASP A 330 33.79 -0.33 23.81
C ASP A 330 33.76 1.21 23.81
N ARG A 331 34.50 1.84 22.87
CA ARG A 331 34.44 3.30 22.71
C ARG A 331 33.07 3.79 22.22
N TYR A 332 32.45 3.04 21.34
CA TYR A 332 31.10 3.32 20.89
C TYR A 332 30.07 3.28 22.03
N LYS A 333 30.13 2.24 22.86
CA LYS A 333 29.26 2.15 24.05
C LYS A 333 29.48 3.29 25.05
N GLU A 334 30.75 3.67 25.26
CA GLU A 334 31.09 4.78 26.15
C GLU A 334 30.57 6.13 25.58
N LEU A 335 30.72 6.36 24.27
CA LEU A 335 30.18 7.53 23.58
C LEU A 335 28.66 7.63 23.75
N ARG A 336 27.94 6.54 23.46
CA ARG A 336 26.46 6.51 23.60
C ARG A 336 25.99 6.77 25.03
N LYS A 337 26.72 6.29 26.05
CA LYS A 337 26.43 6.62 27.46
C LYS A 337 26.61 8.12 27.75
N LYS A 338 27.65 8.74 27.19
CA LYS A 338 27.91 10.17 27.36
C LYS A 338 26.86 11.02 26.63
N GLU A 339 26.46 10.62 25.43
CA GLU A 339 25.41 11.29 24.65
C GLU A 339 24.05 11.21 25.35
N ALA A 340 23.66 10.02 25.86
CA ALA A 340 22.45 9.85 26.64
C ALA A 340 22.43 10.74 27.88
N ARG A 341 23.56 10.80 28.61
CA ARG A 341 23.68 11.66 29.78
C ARG A 341 23.64 13.15 29.43
N LEU A 342 24.19 13.53 28.27
CA LEU A 342 24.13 14.92 27.79
C LEU A 342 22.68 15.32 27.47
N ALA A 343 21.92 14.43 26.87
CA ALA A 343 20.49 14.64 26.57
C ALA A 343 19.60 14.77 27.82
N GLU A 344 20.02 14.21 28.96
CA GLU A 344 19.33 14.34 30.25
C GLU A 344 19.61 15.69 30.97
N ILE A 345 20.65 16.41 30.53
CA ILE A 345 20.98 17.72 31.14
C ILE A 345 20.05 18.79 30.56
N PRO A 346 19.22 19.47 31.38
CA PRO A 346 18.38 20.54 30.87
C PRO A 346 19.24 21.62 30.22
N SER A 347 18.85 22.04 29.02
CA SER A 347 19.44 23.26 28.39
C SER A 347 19.17 24.47 29.29
N LEU A 348 20.23 25.02 29.87
CA LEU A 348 20.19 26.27 30.62
C LEU A 348 19.79 27.45 29.75
#